data_dc61be6be9479ca4048a0622cfe0c708
#
_entry.id   dc61be6be9479ca4048a0622cfe0c708
#
_cell.length_a   1.000
_cell.length_b   1.000
_cell.length_c   1.000
_cell.angle_alpha   90.00
_cell.angle_beta   90.00
_cell.angle_gamma   90.00
#
_symmetry.space_group_name_H-M   'P 1'
#
loop_
_entity.id
_entity.type
_entity.pdbx_description
1 polymer ?
#
loop_
_entity_poly.entity_id
_entity_poly.type
_entity_poly.pdbx_seq_one_letter_code
_entity_poly.pdbx_strand_id
1 'polypeptide(L)'
;MSNILEVKNLFVNYGVVPALRGISFTVDEGEIVALIGPNGAGKTTTLHAISSLVKCSPKSIFYEGRDISAIEAHKLVKTGVVQVPEGRGIFPNLTVMENLNLGAYLRHDREGIKHDREWVFSIFPRLKERIGQVGGTLSGGEQQMLAIARAIMSRPRLLLLDEPSMGLAPIIVEEIFRTIKKINKDNNTTILLVEQNAQMALTVSKRAYVIEVGNIVSEGLSKDLKHDEQIKKAYLGIY
;
A
#
# COMPACT_ATOMS: atom_id res chain seq x y z
N MET A 1 -2.84 -7.94 -20.15
CA MET A 1 -2.37 -6.89 -19.23
C MET A 1 -0.96 -7.28 -18.84
N SER A 2 -0.04 -6.35 -18.74
CA SER A 2 1.35 -6.66 -18.36
C SER A 2 1.47 -6.63 -16.83
N ASN A 3 2.17 -7.61 -16.26
CA ASN A 3 2.50 -7.59 -14.84
C ASN A 3 3.44 -6.40 -14.57
N ILE A 4 3.04 -5.46 -13.70
CA ILE A 4 3.93 -4.40 -13.23
C ILE A 4 4.83 -4.90 -12.10
N LEU A 5 4.30 -5.80 -11.25
CA LEU A 5 5.04 -6.44 -10.17
C LEU A 5 4.90 -7.96 -10.28
N GLU A 6 6.02 -8.66 -10.18
CA GLU A 6 6.06 -10.11 -10.10
C GLU A 6 6.97 -10.53 -8.96
N VAL A 7 6.42 -11.29 -8.02
CA VAL A 7 7.15 -11.90 -6.90
C VAL A 7 7.24 -13.40 -7.14
N LYS A 8 8.48 -13.94 -7.09
CA LYS A 8 8.79 -15.36 -7.38
C LYS A 8 9.60 -15.96 -6.25
N ASN A 9 9.06 -16.97 -5.62
CA ASN A 9 9.76 -17.74 -4.57
C ASN A 9 10.47 -16.82 -3.56
N LEU A 10 9.75 -15.83 -3.05
CA LEU A 10 10.29 -14.83 -2.14
C LEU A 10 10.46 -15.41 -0.75
N PHE A 11 11.71 -15.50 -0.31
CA PHE A 11 12.09 -15.87 1.06
C PHE A 11 12.64 -14.67 1.80
N VAL A 12 12.19 -14.48 3.04
CA VAL A 12 12.72 -13.50 3.97
C VAL A 12 12.88 -14.14 5.34
N ASN A 13 14.05 -13.96 5.95
CA ASN A 13 14.35 -14.43 7.30
C ASN A 13 14.76 -13.26 8.19
N TYR A 14 14.28 -13.25 9.42
CA TYR A 14 14.79 -12.42 10.50
C TYR A 14 15.67 -13.30 11.42
N GLY A 15 16.98 -13.28 11.17
CA GLY A 15 17.90 -14.23 11.79
C GLY A 15 17.55 -15.66 11.38
N VAL A 16 17.20 -16.50 12.35
CA VAL A 16 16.79 -17.91 12.14
C VAL A 16 15.29 -18.08 11.90
N VAL A 17 14.49 -17.02 12.05
CA VAL A 17 13.03 -17.11 11.92
C VAL A 17 12.62 -16.80 10.47
N PRO A 18 12.04 -17.77 9.75
CA PRO A 18 11.51 -17.55 8.40
C PRO A 18 10.20 -16.78 8.48
N ALA A 19 10.18 -15.54 7.96
CA ALA A 19 9.00 -14.70 7.88
C ALA A 19 8.23 -14.92 6.58
N LEU A 20 8.94 -15.18 5.46
CA LEU A 20 8.36 -15.60 4.19
C LEU A 20 9.02 -16.89 3.71
N ARG A 21 8.22 -17.80 3.17
CA ARG A 21 8.60 -19.18 2.88
C ARG A 21 8.47 -19.55 1.41
N GLY A 22 8.85 -18.63 0.51
CA GLY A 22 8.79 -18.86 -0.93
C GLY A 22 7.48 -18.43 -1.56
N ILE A 23 6.92 -17.31 -1.14
CA ILE A 23 5.67 -16.78 -1.72
C ILE A 23 5.87 -16.32 -3.15
N SER A 24 4.84 -16.52 -3.97
CA SER A 24 4.81 -16.07 -5.37
C SER A 24 3.45 -15.43 -5.65
N PHE A 25 3.45 -14.26 -6.31
CA PHE A 25 2.23 -13.57 -6.73
C PHE A 25 2.54 -12.51 -7.78
N THR A 26 1.50 -11.98 -8.42
CA THR A 26 1.61 -10.94 -9.44
C THR A 26 0.64 -9.80 -9.21
N VAL A 27 0.99 -8.60 -9.69
CA VAL A 27 0.11 -7.44 -9.74
C VAL A 27 0.14 -6.89 -11.16
N ASP A 28 -1.02 -6.79 -11.82
CA ASP A 28 -1.16 -6.20 -13.14
C ASP A 28 -1.17 -4.68 -13.07
N GLU A 29 -0.76 -4.01 -14.14
CA GLU A 29 -0.79 -2.56 -14.22
C GLU A 29 -2.22 -2.02 -14.10
N GLY A 30 -2.41 -0.99 -13.28
CA GLY A 30 -3.71 -0.37 -13.00
C GLY A 30 -4.65 -1.20 -12.12
N GLU A 31 -4.18 -2.32 -11.55
CA GLU A 31 -4.97 -3.18 -10.68
C GLU A 31 -4.84 -2.78 -9.20
N ILE A 32 -5.90 -3.02 -8.42
CA ILE A 32 -5.81 -3.10 -6.96
C ILE A 32 -5.78 -4.58 -6.59
N VAL A 33 -4.68 -5.04 -6.01
CA VAL A 33 -4.51 -6.39 -5.46
C VAL A 33 -4.44 -6.29 -3.94
N ALA A 34 -5.14 -7.18 -3.24
CA ALA A 34 -5.04 -7.29 -1.79
C ALA A 34 -4.19 -8.49 -1.37
N LEU A 35 -3.38 -8.31 -0.34
CA LEU A 35 -2.71 -9.39 0.41
C LEU A 35 -3.31 -9.39 1.81
N ILE A 36 -4.15 -10.37 2.10
CA ILE A 36 -4.91 -10.47 3.36
C ILE A 36 -4.40 -11.63 4.21
N GLY A 37 -4.50 -11.47 5.52
CA GLY A 37 -4.07 -12.49 6.48
C GLY A 37 -4.00 -11.97 7.92
N PRO A 38 -3.80 -12.85 8.90
CA PRO A 38 -3.71 -12.47 10.31
C PRO A 38 -2.41 -11.68 10.60
N ASN A 39 -2.34 -11.11 11.80
CA ASN A 39 -1.10 -10.47 12.28
C ASN A 39 0.02 -11.51 12.36
N GLY A 40 1.23 -11.11 11.95
CA GLY A 40 2.39 -12.00 11.90
C GLY A 40 2.43 -12.95 10.70
N ALA A 41 1.45 -12.91 9.76
CA ALA A 41 1.43 -13.78 8.60
C ALA A 41 2.55 -13.50 7.57
N GLY A 42 3.22 -12.33 7.63
CA GLY A 42 4.26 -11.93 6.69
C GLY A 42 3.86 -10.79 5.74
N LYS A 43 2.68 -10.17 5.94
CA LYS A 43 2.14 -9.10 5.09
C LYS A 43 3.08 -7.89 4.97
N THR A 44 3.38 -7.24 6.09
CA THR A 44 4.32 -6.10 6.17
C THR A 44 5.71 -6.49 5.69
N THR A 45 6.17 -7.71 6.01
CA THR A 45 7.46 -8.23 5.53
C THR A 45 7.51 -8.31 4.00
N THR A 46 6.38 -8.68 3.37
CA THR A 46 6.27 -8.69 1.91
C THR A 46 6.44 -7.28 1.33
N LEU A 47 5.75 -6.28 1.89
CA LEU A 47 5.92 -4.88 1.44
C LEU A 47 7.34 -4.37 1.70
N HIS A 48 7.93 -4.68 2.83
CA HIS A 48 9.30 -4.30 3.16
C HIS A 48 10.33 -4.93 2.22
N ALA A 49 10.10 -6.17 1.77
CA ALA A 49 10.97 -6.80 0.77
C ALA A 49 10.85 -6.10 -0.59
N ILE A 50 9.61 -5.80 -1.04
CA ILE A 50 9.36 -5.06 -2.30
C ILE A 50 9.98 -3.66 -2.26
N SER A 51 9.90 -2.97 -1.11
CA SER A 51 10.48 -1.64 -0.91
C SER A 51 11.98 -1.67 -0.59
N SER A 52 12.61 -2.85 -0.58
CA SER A 52 14.03 -3.05 -0.21
C SER A 52 14.39 -2.53 1.18
N LEU A 53 13.45 -2.54 2.11
CA LEU A 53 13.66 -2.23 3.53
C LEU A 53 14.19 -3.44 4.30
N VAL A 54 13.97 -4.64 3.78
CA VAL A 54 14.54 -5.90 4.32
C VAL A 54 15.20 -6.68 3.19
N LYS A 55 16.24 -7.44 3.54
CA LYS A 55 16.91 -8.32 2.57
C LYS A 55 16.03 -9.53 2.26
N CYS A 56 16.01 -9.93 1.00
CA CYS A 56 15.26 -11.08 0.51
C CYS A 56 16.12 -11.98 -0.38
N SER A 57 15.54 -13.09 -0.82
CA SER A 57 16.17 -13.97 -1.82
C SER A 57 16.48 -13.20 -3.12
N PRO A 58 17.63 -13.45 -3.77
CA PRO A 58 17.95 -12.80 -5.03
C PRO A 58 17.01 -13.24 -6.15
N LYS A 59 16.80 -12.36 -7.12
CA LYS A 59 15.94 -12.61 -8.30
C LYS A 59 14.53 -13.08 -7.93
N SER A 60 13.98 -12.52 -6.86
CA SER A 60 12.66 -12.88 -6.35
C SER A 60 11.61 -11.79 -6.54
N ILE A 61 12.02 -10.56 -6.87
CA ILE A 61 11.11 -9.43 -7.06
C ILE A 61 11.43 -8.72 -8.35
N PHE A 62 10.46 -8.69 -9.27
CA PHE A 62 10.60 -8.02 -10.56
C PHE A 62 9.56 -6.91 -10.67
N TYR A 63 10.04 -5.71 -10.95
CA TYR A 63 9.21 -4.54 -11.23
C TYR A 63 9.43 -4.12 -12.68
N GLU A 64 8.35 -4.04 -13.47
CA GLU A 64 8.41 -3.81 -14.93
C GLU A 64 9.42 -4.74 -15.64
N GLY A 65 9.44 -6.00 -15.24
CA GLY A 65 10.33 -7.03 -15.79
C GLY A 65 11.80 -6.92 -15.36
N ARG A 66 12.17 -5.94 -14.53
CA ARG A 66 13.53 -5.75 -14.00
C ARG A 66 13.64 -6.30 -12.59
N ASP A 67 14.68 -7.06 -12.31
CA ASP A 67 14.97 -7.53 -10.96
C ASP A 67 15.31 -6.33 -10.04
N ILE A 68 14.51 -6.15 -8.99
CA ILE A 68 14.70 -5.10 -7.99
C ILE A 68 15.15 -5.65 -6.62
N SER A 69 15.37 -6.97 -6.49
CA SER A 69 15.67 -7.64 -5.21
C SER A 69 16.91 -7.11 -4.49
N ALA A 70 17.82 -6.44 -5.21
CA ALA A 70 19.05 -5.88 -4.66
C ALA A 70 19.17 -4.35 -4.85
N ILE A 71 18.10 -3.67 -5.30
CA ILE A 71 18.10 -2.21 -5.47
C ILE A 71 17.87 -1.55 -4.12
N GLU A 72 18.64 -0.51 -3.80
CA GLU A 72 18.49 0.25 -2.56
C GLU A 72 17.16 1.03 -2.52
N ALA A 73 16.51 1.05 -1.35
CA ALA A 73 15.17 1.63 -1.16
C ALA A 73 15.04 3.06 -1.72
N HIS A 74 16.05 3.94 -1.51
CA HIS A 74 16.00 5.31 -2.00
C HIS A 74 16.05 5.43 -3.53
N LYS A 75 16.55 4.40 -4.23
CA LYS A 75 16.55 4.32 -5.70
C LYS A 75 15.20 3.84 -6.25
N LEU A 76 14.49 2.97 -5.50
CA LEU A 76 13.18 2.45 -5.89
C LEU A 76 12.12 3.54 -5.97
N VAL A 77 12.13 4.50 -5.06
CA VAL A 77 11.17 5.62 -5.09
C VAL A 77 11.26 6.39 -6.42
N LYS A 78 12.47 6.53 -6.99
CA LYS A 78 12.67 7.17 -8.30
C LYS A 78 12.06 6.39 -9.47
N THR A 79 11.84 5.09 -9.30
CA THR A 79 11.19 4.24 -10.32
C THR A 79 9.67 4.23 -10.21
N GLY A 80 9.11 4.87 -9.20
CA GLY A 80 7.66 4.96 -8.99
C GLY A 80 7.10 3.90 -8.04
N VAL A 81 7.93 3.17 -7.29
CA VAL A 81 7.49 2.28 -6.20
C VAL A 81 7.50 3.07 -4.90
N VAL A 82 6.33 3.25 -4.28
CA VAL A 82 6.17 4.07 -3.06
C VAL A 82 5.36 3.32 -2.04
N GLN A 83 5.81 3.31 -0.79
CA GLN A 83 5.12 2.68 0.33
C GLN A 83 4.57 3.72 1.32
N VAL A 84 3.33 3.51 1.74
CA VAL A 84 2.75 4.08 2.96
C VAL A 84 2.85 2.99 4.04
N PRO A 85 3.72 3.15 5.04
CA PRO A 85 3.93 2.14 6.06
C PRO A 85 2.77 2.10 7.05
N GLU A 86 2.68 1.00 7.80
CA GLU A 86 1.89 0.94 9.03
C GLU A 86 2.30 2.07 9.99
N GLY A 87 1.37 2.59 10.77
CA GLY A 87 1.63 3.69 11.70
C GLY A 87 1.78 5.06 11.03
N ARG A 88 1.30 5.20 9.77
CA ARG A 88 1.17 6.44 8.99
C ARG A 88 2.49 7.02 8.48
N GLY A 89 3.57 6.99 9.26
CA GLY A 89 4.91 7.47 8.86
C GLY A 89 4.98 8.93 8.42
N ILE A 90 4.09 9.81 8.92
CA ILE A 90 4.15 11.26 8.66
C ILE A 90 5.33 11.91 9.39
N PHE A 91 5.70 13.11 9.00
CA PHE A 91 6.62 13.94 9.76
C PHE A 91 5.83 14.82 10.74
N PRO A 92 5.75 14.44 12.03
CA PRO A 92 4.82 15.04 12.98
C PRO A 92 5.12 16.51 13.31
N ASN A 93 6.38 16.93 13.17
CA ASN A 93 6.81 18.30 13.44
C ASN A 93 6.69 19.24 12.23
N LEU A 94 6.32 18.71 11.07
CA LEU A 94 6.09 19.50 9.85
C LEU A 94 4.59 19.74 9.66
N THR A 95 4.27 20.85 9.01
CA THR A 95 2.90 21.18 8.61
C THR A 95 2.38 20.19 7.55
N VAL A 96 1.07 20.19 7.32
CA VAL A 96 0.43 19.45 6.22
C VAL A 96 1.09 19.78 4.88
N MET A 97 1.29 21.09 4.59
CA MET A 97 1.92 21.51 3.34
C MET A 97 3.34 21.01 3.20
N GLU A 98 4.15 21.07 4.25
CA GLU A 98 5.54 20.59 4.23
C GLU A 98 5.60 19.09 4.04
N ASN A 99 4.72 18.30 4.69
CA ASN A 99 4.59 16.87 4.45
C ASN A 99 4.27 16.57 2.97
N LEU A 100 3.32 17.30 2.35
CA LEU A 100 2.98 17.13 0.93
C LEU A 100 4.16 17.49 0.02
N ASN A 101 4.87 18.57 0.31
CA ASN A 101 6.04 19.00 -0.46
C ASN A 101 7.17 17.95 -0.41
N LEU A 102 7.38 17.28 0.72
CA LEU A 102 8.33 16.17 0.82
C LEU A 102 7.93 14.98 -0.07
N GLY A 103 6.63 14.72 -0.29
CA GLY A 103 6.17 13.72 -1.24
C GLY A 103 6.63 14.01 -2.68
N ALA A 104 6.73 15.29 -3.03
CA ALA A 104 7.17 15.73 -4.36
C ALA A 104 8.70 16.02 -4.44
N TYR A 105 9.49 15.69 -3.42
CA TYR A 105 10.92 16.08 -3.31
C TYR A 105 11.78 15.69 -4.51
N LEU A 106 11.49 14.55 -5.15
CA LEU A 106 12.24 14.06 -6.31
C LEU A 106 11.76 14.65 -7.65
N ARG A 107 10.72 15.48 -7.63
CA ARG A 107 10.10 16.05 -8.83
C ARG A 107 10.57 17.47 -9.07
N HIS A 108 10.60 17.85 -10.35
CA HIS A 108 11.03 19.18 -10.80
C HIS A 108 9.96 19.89 -11.64
N ASP A 109 8.83 19.24 -11.91
CA ASP A 109 7.69 19.73 -12.71
C ASP A 109 6.75 20.60 -11.87
N ARG A 110 7.09 21.86 -11.65
CA ARG A 110 6.37 22.78 -10.75
C ARG A 110 4.86 22.85 -11.01
N GLU A 111 4.45 22.96 -12.27
CA GLU A 111 3.03 23.01 -12.64
C GLU A 111 2.33 21.67 -12.35
N GLY A 112 2.98 20.54 -12.64
CA GLY A 112 2.45 19.21 -12.30
C GLY A 112 2.31 19.01 -10.80
N ILE A 113 3.27 19.46 -9.99
CA ILE A 113 3.20 19.40 -8.53
C ILE A 113 2.01 20.24 -8.01
N LYS A 114 1.80 21.44 -8.58
CA LYS A 114 0.66 22.28 -8.23
C LYS A 114 -0.67 21.61 -8.58
N HIS A 115 -0.79 21.08 -9.79
CA HIS A 115 -1.97 20.36 -10.23
C HIS A 115 -2.28 19.16 -9.34
N ASP A 116 -1.28 18.32 -9.03
CA ASP A 116 -1.47 17.15 -8.18
C ASP A 116 -1.86 17.52 -6.75
N ARG A 117 -1.33 18.62 -6.22
CA ARG A 117 -1.70 19.12 -4.90
C ARG A 117 -3.16 19.58 -4.87
N GLU A 118 -3.64 20.26 -5.90
CA GLU A 118 -5.07 20.65 -6.00
C GLU A 118 -5.96 19.39 -6.11
N TRP A 119 -5.53 18.39 -6.87
CA TRP A 119 -6.23 17.12 -6.94
C TRP A 119 -6.24 16.41 -5.58
N VAL A 120 -5.11 16.34 -4.86
CA VAL A 120 -5.02 15.81 -3.49
C VAL A 120 -6.00 16.53 -2.56
N PHE A 121 -6.10 17.85 -2.63
CA PHE A 121 -7.06 18.61 -1.83
C PHE A 121 -8.52 18.36 -2.24
N SER A 122 -8.78 17.99 -3.48
CA SER A 122 -10.13 17.62 -3.91
C SER A 122 -10.59 16.27 -3.34
N ILE A 123 -9.66 15.37 -3.07
CA ILE A 123 -9.95 14.05 -2.48
C ILE A 123 -9.80 14.04 -0.95
N PHE A 124 -9.04 14.97 -0.39
CA PHE A 124 -8.84 15.15 1.05
C PHE A 124 -9.12 16.61 1.47
N PRO A 125 -10.38 17.10 1.42
CA PRO A 125 -10.70 18.50 1.73
C PRO A 125 -10.22 18.93 3.12
N ARG A 126 -10.27 18.04 4.10
CA ARG A 126 -9.80 18.31 5.46
C ARG A 126 -8.33 18.69 5.53
N LEU A 127 -7.49 18.15 4.67
CA LEU A 127 -6.07 18.53 4.60
C LEU A 127 -5.89 19.95 4.05
N LYS A 128 -6.77 20.39 3.11
CA LYS A 128 -6.78 21.77 2.60
C LYS A 128 -7.13 22.77 3.68
N GLU A 129 -8.18 22.47 4.49
CA GLU A 129 -8.61 23.31 5.61
C GLU A 129 -7.50 23.48 6.67
N ARG A 130 -6.60 22.50 6.79
CA ARG A 130 -5.56 22.40 7.81
C ARG A 130 -4.15 22.54 7.28
N ILE A 131 -3.99 23.17 6.12
CA ILE A 131 -2.74 23.21 5.34
C ILE A 131 -1.51 23.70 6.13
N GLY A 132 -1.71 24.65 7.05
CA GLY A 132 -0.67 25.19 7.94
C GLY A 132 -0.58 24.48 9.30
N GLN A 133 -1.45 23.49 9.57
CA GLN A 133 -1.46 22.78 10.84
C GLN A 133 -0.30 21.76 10.90
N VAL A 134 0.33 21.65 12.07
CA VAL A 134 1.40 20.67 12.31
C VAL A 134 0.84 19.25 12.30
N GLY A 135 1.44 18.36 11.52
CA GLY A 135 0.94 17.01 11.26
C GLY A 135 0.69 16.17 12.50
N GLY A 136 1.54 16.30 13.53
CA GLY A 136 1.38 15.59 14.80
C GLY A 136 0.13 15.96 15.59
N THR A 137 -0.51 17.10 15.30
CA THR A 137 -1.73 17.59 15.97
C THR A 137 -3.02 17.18 15.25
N LEU A 138 -2.91 16.51 14.10
CA LEU A 138 -4.05 15.97 13.37
C LEU A 138 -4.62 14.73 14.07
N SER A 139 -5.91 14.46 13.84
CA SER A 139 -6.51 13.19 14.25
C SER A 139 -5.85 12.00 13.54
N GLY A 140 -6.02 10.78 14.08
CA GLY A 140 -5.44 9.59 13.47
C GLY A 140 -5.86 9.34 12.02
N GLY A 141 -7.12 9.62 11.70
CA GLY A 141 -7.62 9.51 10.32
C GLY A 141 -7.03 10.57 9.40
N GLU A 142 -6.92 11.82 9.85
CA GLU A 142 -6.29 12.90 9.08
C GLU A 142 -4.80 12.64 8.84
N GLN A 143 -4.10 12.06 9.83
CA GLN A 143 -2.71 11.64 9.65
C GLN A 143 -2.57 10.52 8.61
N GLN A 144 -3.50 9.57 8.58
CA GLN A 144 -3.51 8.52 7.55
C GLN A 144 -3.79 9.10 6.17
N MET A 145 -4.75 10.02 6.06
CA MET A 145 -5.01 10.76 4.82
C MET A 145 -3.77 11.53 4.36
N LEU A 146 -3.06 12.19 5.29
CA LEU A 146 -1.82 12.92 4.98
C LEU A 146 -0.70 11.98 4.50
N ALA A 147 -0.56 10.79 5.09
CA ALA A 147 0.42 9.79 4.65
C ALA A 147 0.16 9.33 3.22
N ILE A 148 -1.09 9.01 2.90
CA ILE A 148 -1.51 8.62 1.54
C ILE A 148 -1.34 9.80 0.58
N ALA A 149 -1.78 10.99 0.96
CA ALA A 149 -1.65 12.21 0.16
C ALA A 149 -0.18 12.51 -0.19
N ARG A 150 0.72 12.40 0.79
CA ARG A 150 2.16 12.56 0.57
C ARG A 150 2.72 11.54 -0.41
N ALA A 151 2.31 10.28 -0.31
CA ALA A 151 2.73 9.24 -1.25
C ALA A 151 2.27 9.56 -2.69
N ILE A 152 1.04 10.03 -2.87
CA ILE A 152 0.48 10.43 -4.16
C ILE A 152 1.27 11.57 -4.80
N MET A 153 1.76 12.53 -4.02
CA MET A 153 2.56 13.66 -4.52
C MET A 153 3.83 13.24 -5.28
N SER A 154 4.31 12.01 -5.07
CA SER A 154 5.42 11.44 -5.84
C SER A 154 5.01 10.87 -7.21
N ARG A 155 3.72 10.81 -7.56
CA ARG A 155 3.15 10.12 -8.75
C ARG A 155 3.57 8.65 -8.82
N PRO A 156 3.20 7.83 -7.83
CA PRO A 156 3.58 6.43 -7.84
C PRO A 156 2.92 5.67 -8.99
N ARG A 157 3.67 4.79 -9.66
CA ARG A 157 3.10 3.78 -10.56
C ARG A 157 2.63 2.55 -9.79
N LEU A 158 3.35 2.22 -8.71
CA LEU A 158 3.00 1.16 -7.75
C LEU A 158 2.97 1.76 -6.33
N LEU A 159 1.78 1.82 -5.76
CA LEU A 159 1.53 2.26 -4.39
C LEU A 159 1.34 1.04 -3.48
N LEU A 160 2.20 0.92 -2.47
CA LEU A 160 2.15 -0.12 -1.46
C LEU A 160 1.50 0.46 -0.20
N LEU A 161 0.39 -0.12 0.25
CA LEU A 161 -0.34 0.34 1.44
C LEU A 161 -0.32 -0.73 2.52
N ASP A 162 0.23 -0.40 3.67
CA ASP A 162 0.39 -1.32 4.81
C ASP A 162 -0.64 -1.00 5.89
N GLU A 163 -1.68 -1.83 5.99
CA GLU A 163 -2.78 -1.75 6.96
C GLU A 163 -3.36 -0.32 7.13
N PRO A 164 -3.78 0.33 6.04
CA PRO A 164 -4.21 1.74 6.09
C PRO A 164 -5.45 1.98 6.96
N SER A 165 -6.18 0.93 7.32
CA SER A 165 -7.39 1.03 8.16
C SER A 165 -7.11 0.85 9.66
N MET A 166 -5.91 0.43 10.05
CA MET A 166 -5.62 0.01 11.42
C MET A 166 -5.80 1.14 12.44
N GLY A 167 -6.55 0.84 13.52
CA GLY A 167 -6.75 1.77 14.63
C GLY A 167 -7.60 3.00 14.30
N LEU A 168 -8.43 2.93 13.25
CA LEU A 168 -9.30 4.02 12.83
C LEU A 168 -10.79 3.70 13.07
N ALA A 169 -11.57 4.75 13.26
CA ALA A 169 -13.03 4.62 13.39
C ALA A 169 -13.66 4.11 12.07
N PRO A 170 -14.74 3.32 12.11
CA PRO A 170 -15.35 2.70 10.92
C PRO A 170 -15.65 3.67 9.79
N ILE A 171 -16.17 4.86 10.10
CA ILE A 171 -16.49 5.88 9.09
C ILE A 171 -15.24 6.38 8.34
N ILE A 172 -14.11 6.49 9.03
CA ILE A 172 -12.82 6.89 8.44
C ILE A 172 -12.25 5.75 7.58
N VAL A 173 -12.41 4.51 8.04
CA VAL A 173 -12.02 3.32 7.26
C VAL A 173 -12.73 3.33 5.91
N GLU A 174 -14.06 3.51 5.88
CA GLU A 174 -14.82 3.59 4.64
C GLU A 174 -14.34 4.72 3.72
N GLU A 175 -14.03 5.89 4.28
CA GLU A 175 -13.51 7.03 3.53
C GLU A 175 -12.15 6.72 2.89
N ILE A 176 -11.23 6.09 3.63
CA ILE A 176 -9.91 5.68 3.14
C ILE A 176 -10.06 4.67 1.99
N PHE A 177 -10.89 3.64 2.14
CA PHE A 177 -11.06 2.64 1.07
C PHE A 177 -11.74 3.23 -0.17
N ARG A 178 -12.69 4.16 0.00
CA ARG A 178 -13.27 4.93 -1.11
C ARG A 178 -12.22 5.75 -1.83
N THR A 179 -11.32 6.38 -1.07
CA THR A 179 -10.21 7.17 -1.61
C THR A 179 -9.20 6.28 -2.35
N ILE A 180 -8.85 5.11 -1.83
CA ILE A 180 -7.98 4.13 -2.51
C ILE A 180 -8.54 3.78 -3.90
N LYS A 181 -9.84 3.49 -3.99
CA LYS A 181 -10.51 3.26 -5.29
C LYS A 181 -10.43 4.47 -6.22
N LYS A 182 -10.61 5.67 -5.67
CA LYS A 182 -10.56 6.90 -6.45
C LYS A 182 -9.15 7.15 -7.00
N ILE A 183 -8.11 6.97 -6.19
CA ILE A 183 -6.70 7.08 -6.61
C ILE A 183 -6.41 6.14 -7.77
N ASN A 184 -6.79 4.87 -7.65
CA ASN A 184 -6.59 3.88 -8.71
C ASN A 184 -7.33 4.28 -9.99
N LYS A 185 -8.61 4.65 -9.88
CA LYS A 185 -9.46 4.97 -11.04
C LYS A 185 -9.01 6.23 -11.77
N ASP A 186 -8.70 7.31 -11.03
CA ASP A 186 -8.42 8.62 -11.62
C ASP A 186 -7.01 8.70 -12.23
N ASN A 187 -6.03 8.01 -11.63
CA ASN A 187 -4.62 8.10 -12.02
C ASN A 187 -4.07 6.79 -12.62
N ASN A 188 -4.88 5.74 -12.74
CA ASN A 188 -4.44 4.40 -13.11
C ASN A 188 -3.27 3.87 -12.24
N THR A 189 -3.18 4.34 -10.99
CA THR A 189 -2.15 3.92 -10.05
C THR A 189 -2.37 2.45 -9.67
N THR A 190 -1.37 1.60 -9.87
CA THR A 190 -1.41 0.22 -9.39
C THR A 190 -1.26 0.20 -7.87
N ILE A 191 -2.04 -0.61 -7.18
CA ILE A 191 -2.05 -0.64 -5.72
C ILE A 191 -1.91 -2.08 -5.22
N LEU A 192 -0.91 -2.32 -4.38
CA LEU A 192 -0.82 -3.51 -3.54
C LEU A 192 -1.21 -3.12 -2.12
N LEU A 193 -2.36 -3.61 -1.68
CA LEU A 193 -2.97 -3.32 -0.40
C LEU A 193 -2.75 -4.50 0.55
N VAL A 194 -2.09 -4.28 1.65
CA VAL A 194 -1.98 -5.25 2.75
C VAL A 194 -2.98 -4.89 3.83
N GLU A 195 -3.79 -5.87 4.27
CA GLU A 195 -4.84 -5.63 5.26
C GLU A 195 -5.15 -6.87 6.11
N GLN A 196 -5.51 -6.61 7.36
CA GLN A 196 -6.15 -7.60 8.22
C GLN A 196 -7.67 -7.59 8.02
N ASN A 197 -8.28 -6.44 7.71
CA ASN A 197 -9.70 -6.31 7.40
C ASN A 197 -10.01 -6.86 6.00
N ALA A 198 -10.12 -8.19 5.91
CA ALA A 198 -10.35 -8.90 4.67
C ALA A 198 -11.62 -8.42 3.94
N GLN A 199 -12.72 -8.13 4.68
CA GLN A 199 -13.97 -7.68 4.09
C GLN A 199 -13.80 -6.38 3.30
N MET A 200 -13.13 -5.40 3.89
CA MET A 200 -12.88 -4.12 3.23
C MET A 200 -11.89 -4.27 2.07
N ALA A 201 -10.80 -5.03 2.28
CA ALA A 201 -9.79 -5.28 1.26
C ALA A 201 -10.40 -5.93 0.01
N LEU A 202 -11.20 -7.00 0.17
CA LEU A 202 -11.90 -7.69 -0.92
C LEU A 202 -12.98 -6.83 -1.61
N THR A 203 -13.46 -5.76 -0.94
CA THR A 203 -14.45 -4.84 -1.55
C THR A 203 -13.80 -3.88 -2.53
N VAL A 204 -12.52 -3.55 -2.36
CA VAL A 204 -11.82 -2.57 -3.20
C VAL A 204 -10.91 -3.22 -4.23
N SER A 205 -10.41 -4.42 -3.96
CA SER A 205 -9.49 -5.13 -4.85
C SER A 205 -10.20 -5.93 -5.94
N LYS A 206 -9.50 -6.17 -7.05
CA LYS A 206 -9.94 -7.05 -8.13
C LYS A 206 -9.56 -8.50 -7.85
N ARG A 207 -8.33 -8.72 -7.38
CA ARG A 207 -7.79 -10.03 -6.95
C ARG A 207 -7.24 -9.92 -5.54
N ALA A 208 -7.17 -11.05 -4.85
CA ALA A 208 -6.50 -11.12 -3.57
C ALA A 208 -5.73 -12.43 -3.39
N TYR A 209 -4.73 -12.34 -2.54
CA TYR A 209 -3.92 -13.44 -2.04
C TYR A 209 -4.12 -13.52 -0.53
N VAL A 210 -4.28 -14.73 -0.02
CA VAL A 210 -4.38 -15.00 1.42
C VAL A 210 -3.05 -15.55 1.90
N ILE A 211 -2.44 -14.88 2.87
CA ILE A 211 -1.16 -15.28 3.43
C ILE A 211 -1.31 -15.75 4.88
N GLU A 212 -0.74 -16.90 5.19
CA GLU A 212 -0.66 -17.46 6.55
C GLU A 212 0.75 -17.99 6.81
N VAL A 213 1.31 -17.61 7.94
CA VAL A 213 2.61 -18.11 8.42
C VAL A 213 3.67 -18.13 7.31
N GLY A 214 3.72 -17.04 6.52
CA GLY A 214 4.71 -16.86 5.46
C GLY A 214 4.43 -17.62 4.15
N ASN A 215 3.25 -18.19 3.95
CA ASN A 215 2.85 -18.90 2.74
C ASN A 215 1.57 -18.32 2.14
N ILE A 216 1.45 -18.29 0.80
CA ILE A 216 0.16 -18.05 0.15
C ILE A 216 -0.66 -19.35 0.24
N VAL A 217 -1.84 -19.25 0.89
CA VAL A 217 -2.72 -20.42 1.11
C VAL A 217 -3.94 -20.41 0.20
N SER A 218 -4.33 -19.23 -0.34
CA SER A 218 -5.41 -19.11 -1.31
C SER A 218 -5.19 -17.87 -2.17
N GLU A 219 -5.71 -17.89 -3.40
CA GLU A 219 -5.68 -16.76 -4.32
C GLU A 219 -6.88 -16.80 -5.26
N GLY A 220 -7.30 -15.65 -5.77
CA GLY A 220 -8.40 -15.59 -6.72
C GLY A 220 -8.98 -14.19 -6.91
N LEU A 221 -10.07 -14.14 -7.67
CA LEU A 221 -10.84 -12.90 -7.80
C LEU A 221 -11.48 -12.56 -6.45
N SER A 222 -11.39 -11.30 -6.06
CA SER A 222 -11.92 -10.84 -4.77
C SER A 222 -13.42 -11.12 -4.60
N LYS A 223 -14.19 -11.06 -5.70
CA LYS A 223 -15.61 -11.41 -5.70
C LYS A 223 -15.84 -12.89 -5.33
N ASP A 224 -14.98 -13.80 -5.79
CA ASP A 224 -15.12 -15.23 -5.56
C ASP A 224 -14.68 -15.59 -4.13
N LEU A 225 -13.55 -15.02 -3.68
CA LEU A 225 -13.05 -15.18 -2.31
C LEU A 225 -14.03 -14.67 -1.25
N LYS A 226 -14.82 -13.64 -1.55
CA LYS A 226 -15.92 -13.19 -0.65
C LYS A 226 -17.00 -14.24 -0.41
N HIS A 227 -17.19 -15.14 -1.35
CA HIS A 227 -18.22 -16.20 -1.26
C HIS A 227 -17.64 -17.55 -0.82
N ASP A 228 -16.32 -17.66 -0.72
CA ASP A 228 -15.66 -18.86 -0.23
C ASP A 228 -15.95 -19.10 1.26
N GLU A 229 -16.47 -20.26 1.60
CA GLU A 229 -16.89 -20.59 2.96
C GLU A 229 -15.73 -20.68 3.96
N GLN A 230 -14.53 -21.08 3.50
CA GLN A 230 -13.33 -21.14 4.34
C GLN A 230 -12.83 -19.73 4.65
N ILE A 231 -12.82 -18.86 3.63
CA ILE A 231 -12.43 -17.45 3.78
C ILE A 231 -13.44 -16.70 4.66
N LYS A 232 -14.74 -16.95 4.49
CA LYS A 232 -15.79 -16.35 5.35
C LYS A 232 -15.56 -16.69 6.82
N LYS A 233 -15.40 -17.95 7.14
CA LYS A 233 -15.22 -18.40 8.53
C LYS A 233 -13.90 -17.91 9.13
N ALA A 234 -12.79 -17.94 8.37
CA ALA A 234 -11.47 -17.59 8.87
C ALA A 234 -11.26 -16.07 8.99
N TYR A 235 -11.79 -15.27 8.05
CA TYR A 235 -11.40 -13.87 7.89
C TYR A 235 -12.54 -12.86 7.83
N LEU A 236 -13.79 -13.26 7.54
CA LEU A 236 -14.92 -12.33 7.43
C LEU A 236 -15.82 -12.32 8.67
N GLY A 237 -15.59 -13.21 9.64
CA GLY A 237 -16.38 -13.29 10.90
C GLY A 237 -17.87 -13.64 10.67
N ILE A 238 -18.19 -14.24 9.54
CA ILE A 238 -19.56 -14.66 9.19
C ILE A 238 -19.66 -16.15 9.52
N TYR A 239 -20.48 -16.48 10.54
CA TYR A 239 -20.81 -17.85 10.95
C TYR A 239 -22.09 -18.30 10.26
#